data_438866b1d3363e3ea5bf493d4996a6c3
#
_entry.id   438866b1d3363e3ea5bf493d4996a6c3
#
_cell.length_a   1.000
_cell.length_b   1.000
_cell.length_c   1.000
_cell.angle_alpha   90.00
_cell.angle_beta   90.00
_cell.angle_gamma   90.00
#
_symmetry.space_group_name_H-M   'P 1'
#
loop_
_entity.id
_entity.type
_entity.pdbx_description
1 polymer ?
#
loop_
_entity_poly.entity_id
_entity_poly.type
_entity_poly.pdbx_seq_one_letter_code
_entity_poly.pdbx_strand_id
1 'polypeptide(L)'
;MGHLWEETMKYIFAMSAAAVMMGSVAFADGHGVTVGVSWSNFQEERWKTDEAAIVAALETAGATYVSADAQSSSSKQLSDVESLIAQGVDALIILAQDAQAIGPAVQAAADEGIPVVAYDRLIEDDRAFYLTFDNVEVGRMQARAVFAAQPSGNYVMIKGSPTDPNADFLRGGQQEIIADAVEAGDITIVAEAYTDGWLPANAQRNMEQILTANDNNVDAVVASNDGTAGGVVAALTAQGMEGIPVSGQDGDHAALNRVALGTQTVSVWKDARDLGAAAGEIAVALANGEEAGDSVEWTSPGGTTMTARFLEPVPVTADNLTVVVDAGWITQEALCQGVTDGPAPCN
;
A
#
# COMPACT_ATOMS: atom_id res chain seq x y z
N MET A 1 6.82 25.55 -93.09
CA MET A 1 6.86 26.32 -91.83
C MET A 1 5.95 25.61 -90.86
N GLY A 2 6.50 24.86 -89.97
CA GLY A 2 5.75 24.09 -88.95
C GLY A 2 6.57 22.89 -88.56
N HIS A 3 7.38 23.01 -87.58
CA HIS A 3 8.02 21.93 -86.82
C HIS A 3 9.18 22.52 -86.00
N LEU A 4 8.92 23.20 -84.94
CA LEU A 4 9.95 23.62 -83.97
C LEU A 4 9.37 24.09 -82.64
N TRP A 5 8.21 23.54 -82.21
CA TRP A 5 7.58 23.95 -80.94
C TRP A 5 7.18 22.78 -80.03
N GLU A 6 7.65 21.55 -80.30
CA GLU A 6 7.19 20.40 -79.53
C GLU A 6 8.23 19.70 -78.64
N GLU A 7 9.45 20.21 -78.54
CA GLU A 7 10.51 19.57 -77.77
C GLU A 7 10.96 20.27 -76.49
N THR A 8 10.34 21.39 -76.11
CA THR A 8 10.79 22.17 -74.93
C THR A 8 9.86 22.07 -73.72
N MET A 9 8.88 21.16 -73.72
CA MET A 9 7.93 21.01 -72.59
C MET A 9 8.00 19.62 -71.89
N LYS A 10 9.11 18.89 -72.07
CA LYS A 10 9.31 17.57 -71.42
C LYS A 10 10.28 17.54 -70.25
N TYR A 11 10.86 18.68 -69.83
CA TYR A 11 11.87 18.72 -68.74
C TYR A 11 11.49 19.55 -67.51
N ILE A 12 10.22 19.89 -67.29
CA ILE A 12 9.79 20.74 -66.16
C ILE A 12 8.91 19.98 -65.15
N PHE A 13 8.83 18.65 -65.20
CA PHE A 13 8.02 17.88 -64.20
C PHE A 13 8.81 16.70 -63.59
N ALA A 14 10.05 16.98 -63.16
CA ALA A 14 10.82 16.00 -62.40
C ALA A 14 11.63 16.63 -61.25
N MET A 15 11.04 17.64 -60.56
CA MET A 15 11.61 18.14 -59.32
C MET A 15 10.43 18.57 -58.41
N SER A 16 9.99 17.66 -57.54
CA SER A 16 9.34 18.04 -56.27
C SER A 16 8.71 16.81 -55.67
N ALA A 17 9.34 16.17 -54.76
CA ALA A 17 8.78 15.52 -53.56
C ALA A 17 9.87 14.75 -52.80
N ALA A 18 10.96 15.45 -52.44
CA ALA A 18 11.72 15.04 -51.28
C ALA A 18 11.02 15.70 -50.06
N ALA A 19 9.96 15.08 -49.57
CA ALA A 19 9.42 15.40 -48.26
C ALA A 19 10.49 14.99 -47.23
N VAL A 20 11.23 15.95 -46.75
CA VAL A 20 12.06 15.83 -45.56
C VAL A 20 11.11 15.54 -44.42
N MET A 21 10.99 14.27 -44.02
CA MET A 21 10.53 13.89 -42.70
C MET A 21 11.56 14.44 -41.73
N MET A 22 11.37 15.65 -41.25
CA MET A 22 11.97 16.09 -39.98
C MET A 22 11.27 15.28 -38.90
N GLY A 23 11.84 14.12 -38.58
CA GLY A 23 11.58 13.47 -37.30
C GLY A 23 11.93 14.51 -36.24
N SER A 24 10.95 14.90 -35.47
CA SER A 24 11.16 15.60 -34.22
C SER A 24 12.04 14.72 -33.35
N VAL A 25 13.34 14.99 -33.33
CA VAL A 25 14.21 14.50 -32.26
C VAL A 25 13.71 15.30 -31.07
N ALA A 26 12.92 14.66 -30.22
CA ALA A 26 12.69 15.17 -28.88
C ALA A 26 14.09 15.24 -28.25
N PHE A 27 14.63 16.42 -28.12
CA PHE A 27 15.74 16.66 -27.21
C PHE A 27 15.15 16.34 -25.83
N ALA A 28 15.53 15.21 -25.25
CA ALA A 28 15.46 15.05 -23.82
C ALA A 28 16.26 16.21 -23.24
N ASP A 29 15.55 17.21 -22.71
CA ASP A 29 16.17 18.23 -21.89
C ASP A 29 16.93 17.48 -20.80
N GLY A 30 18.21 17.78 -20.61
CA GLY A 30 19.14 17.06 -19.74
C GLY A 30 18.84 17.24 -18.23
N HIS A 31 17.58 17.36 -17.87
CA HIS A 31 17.08 17.29 -16.52
C HIS A 31 16.76 15.82 -16.22
N GLY A 32 17.36 15.25 -15.16
CA GLY A 32 17.02 13.91 -14.68
C GLY A 32 15.53 13.85 -14.30
N VAL A 33 14.93 12.64 -14.34
CA VAL A 33 13.55 12.40 -13.96
C VAL A 33 13.27 12.96 -12.55
N THR A 34 12.17 13.68 -12.39
CA THR A 34 11.67 14.17 -11.09
C THR A 34 10.40 13.43 -10.73
N VAL A 35 10.38 12.73 -9.59
CA VAL A 35 9.24 11.98 -9.10
C VAL A 35 8.60 12.72 -7.93
N GLY A 36 7.30 13.03 -8.07
CA GLY A 36 6.49 13.62 -7.02
C GLY A 36 5.82 12.54 -6.18
N VAL A 37 5.92 12.64 -4.85
CA VAL A 37 5.27 11.68 -3.93
C VAL A 37 4.24 12.41 -3.08
N SER A 38 2.99 11.97 -3.17
CA SER A 38 1.88 12.49 -2.36
C SER A 38 1.54 11.50 -1.24
N TRP A 39 1.94 11.84 -0.02
CA TRP A 39 1.66 11.06 1.18
C TRP A 39 0.29 11.41 1.76
N SER A 40 -0.45 10.39 2.26
CA SER A 40 -1.69 10.62 3.02
C SER A 40 -1.42 11.25 4.39
N ASN A 41 -0.44 10.70 5.08
CA ASN A 41 0.10 11.16 6.38
C ASN A 41 1.34 10.34 6.75
N PHE A 42 1.94 10.61 7.92
CA PHE A 42 3.06 9.86 8.48
C PHE A 42 2.75 9.29 9.87
N GLN A 43 1.54 8.83 10.11
CA GLN A 43 1.11 8.31 11.42
C GLN A 43 1.53 6.85 11.62
N GLU A 44 1.44 6.00 10.58
CA GLU A 44 1.97 4.65 10.61
C GLU A 44 3.50 4.70 10.55
N GLU A 45 4.16 3.86 11.36
CA GLU A 45 5.62 3.80 11.49
C GLU A 45 6.29 3.52 10.15
N ARG A 46 5.70 2.63 9.36
CA ARG A 46 6.24 2.19 8.07
C ARG A 46 6.47 3.31 7.05
N TRP A 47 5.59 4.35 6.99
CA TRP A 47 5.67 5.37 5.93
C TRP A 47 7.01 6.09 5.85
N LYS A 48 7.76 6.19 6.95
CA LYS A 48 9.13 6.74 6.93
C LYS A 48 10.14 5.77 6.32
N THR A 49 9.93 4.47 6.51
CA THR A 49 10.76 3.43 5.87
C THR A 49 10.46 3.35 4.38
N ASP A 50 9.16 3.41 4.01
CA ASP A 50 8.71 3.50 2.61
C ASP A 50 9.34 4.72 1.92
N GLU A 51 9.27 5.91 2.53
CA GLU A 51 9.87 7.14 1.99
C GLU A 51 11.38 7.00 1.79
N ALA A 52 12.10 6.48 2.79
CA ALA A 52 13.54 6.29 2.69
C ALA A 52 13.91 5.32 1.56
N ALA A 53 13.15 4.27 1.34
CA ALA A 53 13.36 3.30 0.27
C ALA A 53 13.06 3.90 -1.11
N ILE A 54 11.98 4.69 -1.26
CA ILE A 54 11.69 5.44 -2.48
C ILE A 54 12.83 6.38 -2.81
N VAL A 55 13.27 7.19 -1.83
CA VAL A 55 14.39 8.15 -2.02
C VAL A 55 15.65 7.42 -2.49
N ALA A 56 16.03 6.31 -1.84
CA ALA A 56 17.22 5.55 -2.20
C ALA A 56 17.14 4.96 -3.62
N ALA A 57 15.97 4.47 -4.03
CA ALA A 57 15.74 3.94 -5.37
C ALA A 57 15.86 5.07 -6.42
N LEU A 58 15.25 6.22 -6.18
CA LEU A 58 15.32 7.38 -7.07
C LEU A 58 16.76 7.91 -7.18
N GLU A 59 17.49 8.05 -6.08
CA GLU A 59 18.90 8.44 -6.08
C GLU A 59 19.76 7.47 -6.91
N THR A 60 19.51 6.15 -6.76
CA THR A 60 20.21 5.12 -7.54
C THR A 60 19.94 5.25 -9.04
N ALA A 61 18.72 5.63 -9.42
CA ALA A 61 18.33 5.89 -10.80
C ALA A 61 18.76 7.29 -11.32
N GLY A 62 19.37 8.13 -10.48
CA GLY A 62 19.72 9.52 -10.83
C GLY A 62 18.50 10.44 -10.95
N ALA A 63 17.37 10.06 -10.33
CA ALA A 63 16.13 10.81 -10.31
C ALA A 63 16.03 11.69 -9.06
N THR A 64 15.19 12.73 -9.13
CA THR A 64 14.95 13.68 -8.05
C THR A 64 13.65 13.33 -7.31
N TYR A 65 13.69 13.35 -5.99
CA TYR A 65 12.52 13.19 -5.12
C TYR A 65 11.97 14.56 -4.70
N VAL A 66 10.66 14.75 -4.85
CA VAL A 66 9.90 15.86 -4.23
C VAL A 66 8.63 15.28 -3.61
N SER A 67 8.17 15.84 -2.49
CA SER A 67 7.00 15.28 -1.82
C SER A 67 6.09 16.31 -1.18
N ALA A 68 4.88 15.88 -0.87
CA ALA A 68 3.89 16.61 -0.10
C ALA A 68 3.16 15.67 0.86
N ASP A 69 2.81 16.16 2.05
CA ASP A 69 2.07 15.43 3.09
C ASP A 69 0.67 16.03 3.24
N ALA A 70 -0.34 15.25 2.91
CA ALA A 70 -1.74 15.65 3.00
C ALA A 70 -2.26 15.82 4.44
N GLN A 71 -1.51 15.35 5.44
CA GLN A 71 -1.86 15.45 6.86
C GLN A 71 -3.28 14.93 7.15
N SER A 72 -3.63 13.79 6.54
CA SER A 72 -4.95 13.16 6.64
C SER A 72 -6.12 13.98 6.07
N SER A 73 -5.84 14.93 5.16
CA SER A 73 -6.86 15.75 4.49
C SER A 73 -6.93 15.45 3.00
N SER A 74 -8.05 14.87 2.54
CA SER A 74 -8.26 14.57 1.12
C SER A 74 -8.26 15.83 0.25
N SER A 75 -8.83 16.95 0.75
CA SER A 75 -8.81 18.21 0.01
C SER A 75 -7.41 18.82 -0.09
N LYS A 76 -6.60 18.67 0.96
CA LYS A 76 -5.19 19.08 0.90
C LYS A 76 -4.43 18.20 -0.09
N GLN A 77 -4.67 16.89 -0.11
CA GLN A 77 -4.01 15.98 -1.03
C GLN A 77 -4.23 16.37 -2.49
N LEU A 78 -5.46 16.75 -2.87
CA LEU A 78 -5.72 17.27 -4.22
C LEU A 78 -4.87 18.49 -4.56
N SER A 79 -4.82 19.48 -3.65
CA SER A 79 -4.01 20.68 -3.86
C SER A 79 -2.50 20.39 -3.87
N ASP A 80 -2.06 19.41 -3.07
CA ASP A 80 -0.67 18.96 -3.04
C ASP A 80 -0.26 18.33 -4.38
N VAL A 81 -1.11 17.46 -4.95
CA VAL A 81 -0.86 16.85 -6.26
C VAL A 81 -0.84 17.91 -7.38
N GLU A 82 -1.80 18.84 -7.39
CA GLU A 82 -1.79 19.97 -8.34
C GLU A 82 -0.48 20.79 -8.23
N SER A 83 0.01 20.99 -7.00
CA SER A 83 1.28 21.69 -6.77
C SER A 83 2.49 20.91 -7.27
N LEU A 84 2.52 19.58 -7.11
CA LEU A 84 3.58 18.71 -7.64
C LEU A 84 3.57 18.74 -9.18
N ILE A 85 2.41 18.64 -9.81
CA ILE A 85 2.25 18.77 -11.27
C ILE A 85 2.78 20.14 -11.75
N ALA A 86 2.40 21.22 -11.08
CA ALA A 86 2.87 22.57 -11.41
C ALA A 86 4.39 22.77 -11.25
N GLN A 87 5.06 21.95 -10.43
CA GLN A 87 6.51 21.92 -10.28
C GLN A 87 7.20 21.17 -11.43
N GLY A 88 6.46 20.51 -12.32
CA GLY A 88 6.97 19.80 -13.48
C GLY A 88 7.55 18.43 -13.14
N VAL A 89 6.86 17.66 -12.27
CA VAL A 89 7.24 16.26 -12.03
C VAL A 89 6.96 15.39 -13.25
N ASP A 90 7.80 14.38 -13.47
CA ASP A 90 7.71 13.45 -14.62
C ASP A 90 6.88 12.20 -14.29
N ALA A 91 6.70 11.88 -13.01
CA ALA A 91 5.82 10.81 -12.52
C ALA A 91 5.31 11.15 -11.12
N LEU A 92 4.20 10.54 -10.73
CA LEU A 92 3.60 10.66 -9.40
C LEU A 92 3.49 9.30 -8.72
N ILE A 93 3.86 9.24 -7.44
CA ILE A 93 3.54 8.15 -6.52
C ILE A 93 2.51 8.69 -5.53
N ILE A 94 1.32 8.08 -5.43
CA ILE A 94 0.23 8.57 -4.59
C ILE A 94 -0.19 7.51 -3.58
N LEU A 95 0.02 7.78 -2.30
CA LEU A 95 -0.62 7.07 -1.20
C LEU A 95 -1.94 7.78 -0.88
N ALA A 96 -3.06 7.27 -1.41
CA ALA A 96 -4.34 7.94 -1.31
C ALA A 96 -4.86 8.03 0.14
N GLN A 97 -5.28 9.21 0.57
CA GLN A 97 -5.99 9.42 1.83
C GLN A 97 -7.43 8.90 1.75
N ASP A 98 -8.04 9.03 0.58
CA ASP A 98 -9.37 8.56 0.26
C ASP A 98 -9.38 8.12 -1.21
N ALA A 99 -9.64 6.82 -1.42
CA ALA A 99 -9.58 6.19 -2.73
C ALA A 99 -10.57 6.75 -3.75
N GLN A 100 -11.70 7.29 -3.30
CA GLN A 100 -12.71 7.88 -4.18
C GLN A 100 -12.44 9.38 -4.42
N ALA A 101 -12.00 10.10 -3.39
CA ALA A 101 -11.76 11.54 -3.48
C ALA A 101 -10.52 11.88 -4.33
N ILE A 102 -9.59 10.96 -4.54
CA ILE A 102 -8.32 11.21 -5.26
C ILE A 102 -8.49 11.26 -6.80
N GLY A 103 -9.60 10.78 -7.35
CA GLY A 103 -9.83 10.70 -8.79
C GLY A 103 -9.51 11.99 -9.58
N PRO A 104 -9.93 13.19 -9.12
CA PRO A 104 -9.56 14.45 -9.79
C PRO A 104 -8.05 14.68 -9.91
N ALA A 105 -7.25 14.23 -8.94
CA ALA A 105 -5.78 14.33 -8.99
C ALA A 105 -5.18 13.42 -10.08
N VAL A 106 -5.69 12.18 -10.21
CA VAL A 106 -5.29 11.27 -11.30
C VAL A 106 -5.68 11.84 -12.65
N GLN A 107 -6.86 12.44 -12.78
CA GLN A 107 -7.27 13.11 -14.00
C GLN A 107 -6.35 14.28 -14.36
N ALA A 108 -5.99 15.13 -13.38
CA ALA A 108 -5.07 16.24 -13.60
C ALA A 108 -3.68 15.78 -14.07
N ALA A 109 -3.16 14.71 -13.49
CA ALA A 109 -1.90 14.09 -13.91
C ALA A 109 -1.99 13.56 -15.36
N ALA A 110 -3.09 12.88 -15.69
CA ALA A 110 -3.32 12.33 -17.03
C ALA A 110 -3.46 13.42 -18.10
N ASP A 111 -4.07 14.56 -17.79
CA ASP A 111 -4.22 15.69 -18.70
C ASP A 111 -2.85 16.30 -19.08
N GLU A 112 -1.86 16.19 -18.20
CA GLU A 112 -0.47 16.61 -18.44
C GLU A 112 0.44 15.44 -18.91
N GLY A 113 -0.11 14.23 -19.08
CA GLY A 113 0.65 13.04 -19.52
C GLY A 113 1.59 12.49 -18.47
N ILE A 114 1.37 12.79 -17.19
CA ILE A 114 2.19 12.34 -16.06
C ILE A 114 1.66 10.99 -15.56
N PRO A 115 2.46 9.90 -15.61
CA PRO A 115 2.04 8.60 -15.09
C PRO A 115 1.90 8.61 -13.57
N VAL A 116 0.95 7.78 -13.07
CA VAL A 116 0.63 7.67 -11.66
C VAL A 116 0.86 6.23 -11.16
N VAL A 117 1.58 6.09 -10.06
CA VAL A 117 1.66 4.87 -9.26
C VAL A 117 0.71 5.00 -8.07
N ALA A 118 -0.36 4.19 -8.04
CA ALA A 118 -1.21 4.01 -6.87
C ALA A 118 -0.47 3.15 -5.86
N TYR A 119 0.09 3.79 -4.84
CA TYR A 119 1.01 3.19 -3.89
C TYR A 119 0.29 2.65 -2.67
N ASP A 120 0.48 1.36 -2.37
CA ASP A 120 -0.10 0.60 -1.25
C ASP A 120 -1.65 0.56 -1.29
N ARG A 121 -2.32 1.69 -1.44
CA ARG A 121 -3.78 1.80 -1.45
C ARG A 121 -4.31 1.89 -2.88
N LEU A 122 -5.39 1.16 -3.16
CA LEU A 122 -6.01 1.15 -4.47
C LEU A 122 -6.54 2.55 -4.83
N ILE A 123 -6.17 3.01 -6.02
CA ILE A 123 -6.85 4.08 -6.75
C ILE A 123 -7.47 3.40 -7.96
N GLU A 124 -8.80 3.30 -8.01
CA GLU A 124 -9.50 2.52 -9.02
C GLU A 124 -9.63 3.30 -10.34
N ASP A 125 -8.51 3.41 -11.04
CA ASP A 125 -8.37 4.13 -12.31
C ASP A 125 -7.42 3.33 -13.23
N ASP A 126 -7.85 3.03 -14.47
CA ASP A 126 -7.08 2.23 -15.44
C ASP A 126 -5.78 2.92 -15.93
N ARG A 127 -5.62 4.20 -15.64
CA ARG A 127 -4.42 4.99 -15.94
C ARG A 127 -3.37 4.93 -14.84
N ALA A 128 -3.70 4.41 -13.66
CA ALA A 128 -2.78 4.27 -12.55
C ALA A 128 -2.19 2.86 -12.52
N PHE A 129 -0.87 2.77 -12.27
CA PHE A 129 -0.21 1.51 -11.97
C PHE A 129 -0.44 1.18 -10.49
N TYR A 130 -1.04 0.02 -10.18
CA TYR A 130 -1.31 -0.38 -8.80
C TYR A 130 -0.17 -1.20 -8.22
N LEU A 131 0.50 -0.68 -7.19
CA LEU A 131 1.60 -1.35 -6.48
C LEU A 131 1.23 -1.55 -5.01
N THR A 132 1.17 -2.79 -4.56
CA THR A 132 0.81 -3.15 -3.17
C THR A 132 1.26 -4.56 -2.81
N PHE A 133 0.90 -5.05 -1.62
CA PHE A 133 0.95 -6.45 -1.22
C PHE A 133 -0.37 -7.16 -1.54
N ASP A 134 -0.39 -8.51 -1.56
CA ASP A 134 -1.65 -9.26 -1.66
C ASP A 134 -2.46 -9.11 -0.35
N ASN A 135 -3.29 -8.07 -0.29
CA ASN A 135 -4.05 -7.73 0.91
C ASN A 135 -5.13 -8.79 1.25
N VAL A 136 -5.63 -9.55 0.27
CA VAL A 136 -6.54 -10.66 0.55
C VAL A 136 -5.79 -11.78 1.25
N GLU A 137 -4.57 -12.12 0.78
CA GLU A 137 -3.73 -13.12 1.44
C GLU A 137 -3.25 -12.66 2.82
N VAL A 138 -2.94 -11.36 2.99
CA VAL A 138 -2.67 -10.79 4.34
C VAL A 138 -3.85 -11.08 5.28
N GLY A 139 -5.08 -10.81 4.84
CA GLY A 139 -6.29 -11.10 5.63
C GLY A 139 -6.42 -12.59 5.97
N ARG A 140 -6.14 -13.49 5.01
CA ARG A 140 -6.11 -14.94 5.25
C ARG A 140 -5.07 -15.33 6.30
N MET A 141 -3.85 -14.77 6.21
CA MET A 141 -2.77 -15.03 7.17
C MET A 141 -3.14 -14.58 8.59
N GLN A 142 -3.75 -13.40 8.73
CA GLN A 142 -4.24 -12.87 10.00
C GLN A 142 -5.25 -13.83 10.64
N ALA A 143 -6.29 -14.18 9.88
CA ALA A 143 -7.34 -15.05 10.37
C ALA A 143 -6.86 -16.47 10.66
N ARG A 144 -5.95 -17.04 9.85
CA ARG A 144 -5.36 -18.37 10.11
C ARG A 144 -4.64 -18.41 11.46
N ALA A 145 -3.84 -17.39 11.77
CA ALA A 145 -3.08 -17.35 13.02
C ALA A 145 -4.02 -17.20 14.24
N VAL A 146 -5.01 -16.32 14.16
CA VAL A 146 -5.99 -16.14 15.24
C VAL A 146 -6.87 -17.38 15.40
N PHE A 147 -7.36 -17.97 14.30
CA PHE A 147 -8.19 -19.18 14.32
C PHE A 147 -7.43 -20.39 14.87
N ALA A 148 -6.13 -20.52 14.54
CA ALA A 148 -5.31 -21.59 15.11
C ALA A 148 -5.12 -21.45 16.63
N ALA A 149 -5.05 -20.22 17.14
CA ALA A 149 -4.91 -19.93 18.56
C ALA A 149 -6.27 -20.08 19.32
N GLN A 150 -7.37 -19.72 18.67
CA GLN A 150 -8.72 -19.73 19.27
C GLN A 150 -9.75 -20.21 18.23
N PRO A 151 -10.01 -21.52 18.06
CA PRO A 151 -10.83 -22.06 16.98
C PRO A 151 -12.34 -21.88 17.17
N SER A 152 -12.78 -21.33 18.29
CA SER A 152 -14.20 -21.11 18.59
C SER A 152 -14.38 -19.93 19.55
N GLY A 153 -15.60 -19.41 19.64
CA GLY A 153 -15.95 -18.36 20.58
C GLY A 153 -16.38 -17.04 19.91
N ASN A 154 -16.35 -15.97 20.69
CA ASN A 154 -16.80 -14.64 20.29
C ASN A 154 -15.66 -13.83 19.67
N TYR A 155 -15.77 -13.57 18.38
CA TYR A 155 -14.80 -12.82 17.61
C TYR A 155 -15.20 -11.36 17.42
N VAL A 156 -14.22 -10.48 17.45
CA VAL A 156 -14.34 -9.07 17.08
C VAL A 156 -13.48 -8.80 15.86
N MET A 157 -14.05 -8.10 14.86
CA MET A 157 -13.34 -7.69 13.65
C MET A 157 -13.08 -6.18 13.71
N ILE A 158 -11.81 -5.78 13.88
CA ILE A 158 -11.39 -4.36 13.87
C ILE A 158 -10.78 -4.08 12.50
N LYS A 159 -11.57 -3.47 11.62
CA LYS A 159 -11.19 -3.14 10.26
C LYS A 159 -10.35 -1.87 10.19
N GLY A 160 -9.73 -1.62 9.03
CA GLY A 160 -9.04 -0.39 8.71
C GLY A 160 -9.97 0.79 8.45
N SER A 161 -9.46 1.83 7.77
CA SER A 161 -10.25 3.01 7.40
C SER A 161 -11.32 2.68 6.35
N PRO A 162 -12.54 3.22 6.47
CA PRO A 162 -13.59 3.02 5.47
C PRO A 162 -13.31 3.70 4.14
N THR A 163 -12.32 4.61 4.06
CA THR A 163 -11.92 5.29 2.84
C THR A 163 -10.76 4.60 2.10
N ASP A 164 -10.29 3.46 2.64
CA ASP A 164 -9.21 2.66 2.10
C ASP A 164 -9.72 1.24 1.75
N PRO A 165 -9.75 0.85 0.46
CA PRO A 165 -10.22 -0.47 0.03
C PRO A 165 -9.44 -1.65 0.66
N ASN A 166 -8.20 -1.44 1.12
CA ASN A 166 -7.43 -2.46 1.81
C ASN A 166 -8.17 -3.00 3.04
N ALA A 167 -8.94 -2.15 3.75
CA ALA A 167 -9.74 -2.58 4.89
C ALA A 167 -10.73 -3.69 4.54
N ASP A 168 -11.33 -3.63 3.35
CA ASP A 168 -12.29 -4.63 2.89
C ASP A 168 -11.61 -5.81 2.20
N PHE A 169 -10.47 -5.64 1.53
CA PHE A 169 -9.66 -6.76 1.01
C PHE A 169 -9.18 -7.67 2.14
N LEU A 170 -8.61 -7.08 3.19
CA LEU A 170 -8.22 -7.81 4.40
C LEU A 170 -9.42 -8.55 5.00
N ARG A 171 -10.54 -7.85 5.18
CA ARG A 171 -11.77 -8.43 5.75
C ARG A 171 -12.33 -9.58 4.90
N GLY A 172 -12.23 -9.46 3.57
CA GLY A 172 -12.59 -10.54 2.63
C GLY A 172 -11.75 -11.79 2.86
N GLY A 173 -10.42 -11.65 2.90
CA GLY A 173 -9.50 -12.75 3.20
C GLY A 173 -9.71 -13.36 4.57
N GLN A 174 -9.97 -12.55 5.59
CA GLN A 174 -10.32 -13.01 6.94
C GLN A 174 -11.61 -13.87 6.92
N GLN A 175 -12.63 -13.40 6.21
CA GLN A 175 -13.90 -14.12 6.08
C GLN A 175 -13.73 -15.49 5.45
N GLU A 176 -12.92 -15.62 4.41
CA GLU A 176 -12.68 -16.90 3.73
C GLU A 176 -12.14 -17.98 4.68
N ILE A 177 -11.34 -17.59 5.66
CA ILE A 177 -10.73 -18.53 6.61
C ILE A 177 -11.69 -18.97 7.71
N ILE A 178 -12.55 -18.07 8.20
CA ILE A 178 -13.42 -18.36 9.34
C ILE A 178 -14.85 -18.73 8.91
N ALA A 179 -15.18 -18.69 7.61
CA ALA A 179 -16.55 -18.86 7.11
C ALA A 179 -17.20 -20.15 7.60
N ASP A 180 -16.53 -21.28 7.47
CA ASP A 180 -17.07 -22.60 7.85
C ASP A 180 -17.34 -22.67 9.37
N ALA A 181 -16.46 -22.12 10.20
CA ALA A 181 -16.64 -22.10 11.65
C ALA A 181 -17.77 -21.13 12.08
N VAL A 182 -17.96 -20.03 11.35
CA VAL A 182 -19.10 -19.13 11.56
C VAL A 182 -20.41 -19.82 11.15
N GLU A 183 -20.45 -20.51 10.01
CA GLU A 183 -21.64 -21.27 9.56
C GLU A 183 -21.97 -22.41 10.51
N ALA A 184 -20.98 -23.11 11.06
CA ALA A 184 -21.15 -24.16 12.05
C ALA A 184 -21.62 -23.64 13.43
N GLY A 185 -21.50 -22.34 13.69
CA GLY A 185 -21.78 -21.71 14.97
C GLY A 185 -20.66 -21.88 16.01
N ASP A 186 -19.48 -22.36 15.59
CA ASP A 186 -18.30 -22.45 16.44
C ASP A 186 -17.73 -21.05 16.74
N ILE A 187 -17.81 -20.14 15.75
CA ILE A 187 -17.44 -18.73 15.88
C ILE A 187 -18.70 -17.86 15.78
N THR A 188 -18.82 -16.90 16.70
CA THR A 188 -19.79 -15.82 16.62
C THR A 188 -19.05 -14.49 16.45
N ILE A 189 -19.30 -13.77 15.34
CA ILE A 189 -18.81 -12.41 15.19
C ILE A 189 -19.72 -11.49 15.99
N VAL A 190 -19.28 -11.08 17.18
CA VAL A 190 -20.09 -10.26 18.10
C VAL A 190 -20.02 -8.77 17.79
N ALA A 191 -18.97 -8.34 17.08
CA ALA A 191 -18.85 -6.95 16.62
C ALA A 191 -17.90 -6.85 15.42
N GLU A 192 -18.19 -5.87 14.55
CA GLU A 192 -17.33 -5.48 13.44
C GLU A 192 -17.33 -3.94 13.36
N ALA A 193 -16.15 -3.32 13.30
CA ALA A 193 -16.03 -1.86 13.28
C ALA A 193 -14.88 -1.40 12.36
N TYR A 194 -15.13 -0.36 11.58
CA TYR A 194 -14.08 0.37 10.89
C TYR A 194 -13.31 1.28 11.87
N THR A 195 -12.05 1.48 11.58
CA THR A 195 -11.15 2.37 12.32
C THR A 195 -10.80 3.56 11.44
N ASP A 196 -11.51 4.67 11.63
CA ASP A 196 -11.30 5.86 10.84
C ASP A 196 -9.85 6.33 10.89
N GLY A 197 -9.27 6.56 9.68
CA GLY A 197 -7.88 6.97 9.49
C GLY A 197 -6.84 5.94 9.95
N TRP A 198 -7.20 4.68 10.20
CA TRP A 198 -6.32 3.65 10.78
C TRP A 198 -5.75 4.01 12.16
N LEU A 199 -6.31 5.01 12.85
CA LEU A 199 -5.77 5.57 14.09
C LEU A 199 -5.86 4.58 15.25
N PRO A 200 -4.74 4.25 15.94
CA PRO A 200 -4.74 3.37 17.12
C PRO A 200 -5.71 3.83 18.23
N ALA A 201 -5.82 5.14 18.45
CA ALA A 201 -6.76 5.69 19.44
C ALA A 201 -8.23 5.46 19.07
N ASN A 202 -8.55 5.38 17.75
CA ASN A 202 -9.91 5.04 17.30
C ASN A 202 -10.17 3.55 17.48
N ALA A 203 -9.20 2.68 17.19
CA ALA A 203 -9.29 1.24 17.45
C ALA A 203 -9.46 0.94 18.93
N GLN A 204 -8.69 1.60 19.81
CA GLN A 204 -8.84 1.46 21.26
C GLN A 204 -10.26 1.84 21.70
N ARG A 205 -10.75 2.97 21.27
CA ARG A 205 -12.10 3.46 21.61
C ARG A 205 -13.20 2.52 21.09
N ASN A 206 -13.06 2.01 19.87
CA ASN A 206 -13.96 1.01 19.33
C ASN A 206 -13.97 -0.24 20.19
N MET A 207 -12.79 -0.76 20.54
CA MET A 207 -12.66 -1.96 21.36
C MET A 207 -13.22 -1.77 22.76
N GLU A 208 -12.98 -0.64 23.44
CA GLU A 208 -13.56 -0.31 24.75
C GLU A 208 -15.10 -0.32 24.72
N GLN A 209 -15.70 0.22 23.64
CA GLN A 209 -17.15 0.21 23.46
C GLN A 209 -17.68 -1.21 23.21
N ILE A 210 -16.96 -2.01 22.39
CA ILE A 210 -17.32 -3.39 22.08
C ILE A 210 -17.25 -4.26 23.34
N LEU A 211 -16.19 -4.13 24.15
CA LEU A 211 -16.04 -4.86 25.41
C LEU A 211 -17.19 -4.52 26.37
N THR A 212 -17.54 -3.25 26.50
CA THR A 212 -18.66 -2.81 27.33
C THR A 212 -20.01 -3.38 26.83
N ALA A 213 -20.23 -3.37 25.51
CA ALA A 213 -21.48 -3.84 24.92
C ALA A 213 -21.67 -5.37 25.01
N ASN A 214 -20.58 -6.11 25.16
CA ASN A 214 -20.57 -7.57 25.22
C ASN A 214 -20.18 -8.11 26.60
N ASP A 215 -20.22 -7.30 27.64
CA ASP A 215 -19.88 -7.71 29.03
C ASP A 215 -18.47 -8.37 29.11
N ASN A 216 -17.50 -7.88 28.34
CA ASN A 216 -16.15 -8.44 28.14
C ASN A 216 -16.13 -9.89 27.61
N ASN A 217 -17.22 -10.38 27.03
CA ASN A 217 -17.30 -11.73 26.48
C ASN A 217 -16.74 -11.78 25.04
N VAL A 218 -15.43 -11.66 24.91
CA VAL A 218 -14.65 -11.68 23.67
C VAL A 218 -13.50 -12.66 23.80
N ASP A 219 -13.37 -13.57 22.84
CA ASP A 219 -12.39 -14.66 22.85
C ASP A 219 -11.23 -14.44 21.86
N ALA A 220 -11.44 -13.65 20.80
CA ALA A 220 -10.43 -13.30 19.81
C ALA A 220 -10.73 -11.98 19.11
N VAL A 221 -9.67 -11.31 18.64
CA VAL A 221 -9.77 -10.08 17.84
C VAL A 221 -8.97 -10.20 16.56
N VAL A 222 -9.61 -10.04 15.42
CA VAL A 222 -8.90 -9.90 14.14
C VAL A 222 -8.81 -8.41 13.82
N ALA A 223 -7.65 -7.83 14.17
CA ALA A 223 -7.33 -6.44 13.88
C ALA A 223 -6.55 -6.33 12.57
N SER A 224 -6.88 -5.34 11.77
CA SER A 224 -6.41 -5.24 10.39
C SER A 224 -4.96 -4.79 10.25
N ASN A 225 -4.43 -3.98 11.19
CA ASN A 225 -3.00 -3.64 11.17
C ASN A 225 -2.41 -3.52 12.58
N ASP A 226 -1.10 -3.32 12.68
CA ASP A 226 -0.35 -3.30 13.93
C ASP A 226 -0.66 -2.08 14.80
N GLY A 227 -0.93 -0.94 14.17
CA GLY A 227 -1.38 0.25 14.87
C GLY A 227 -2.75 0.03 15.55
N THR A 228 -3.73 -0.50 14.81
CA THR A 228 -5.05 -0.84 15.36
C THR A 228 -4.98 -1.97 16.38
N ALA A 229 -4.12 -2.98 16.16
CA ALA A 229 -3.83 -4.04 17.14
C ALA A 229 -3.29 -3.47 18.46
N GLY A 230 -2.41 -2.47 18.40
CA GLY A 230 -1.91 -1.77 19.58
C GLY A 230 -3.02 -1.12 20.40
N GLY A 231 -3.97 -0.46 19.73
CA GLY A 231 -5.17 0.09 20.38
C GLY A 231 -6.06 -0.98 21.00
N VAL A 232 -6.27 -2.09 20.30
CA VAL A 232 -7.01 -3.26 20.81
C VAL A 232 -6.35 -3.84 22.05
N VAL A 233 -5.04 -4.09 22.00
CA VAL A 233 -4.28 -4.67 23.13
C VAL A 233 -4.36 -3.73 24.34
N ALA A 234 -4.26 -2.41 24.15
CA ALA A 234 -4.41 -1.45 25.25
C ALA A 234 -5.80 -1.52 25.91
N ALA A 235 -6.87 -1.65 25.10
CA ALA A 235 -8.23 -1.79 25.63
C ALA A 235 -8.43 -3.11 26.39
N LEU A 236 -7.91 -4.22 25.86
CA LEU A 236 -7.96 -5.55 26.50
C LEU A 236 -7.21 -5.55 27.84
N THR A 237 -5.97 -5.03 27.84
CA THR A 237 -5.14 -4.93 29.06
C THR A 237 -5.80 -4.09 30.14
N ALA A 238 -6.48 -2.99 29.78
CA ALA A 238 -7.21 -2.15 30.74
C ALA A 238 -8.37 -2.89 31.41
N GLN A 239 -8.85 -3.99 30.84
CA GLN A 239 -9.89 -4.87 31.41
C GLN A 239 -9.33 -6.15 32.06
N GLY A 240 -7.99 -6.32 32.11
CA GLY A 240 -7.34 -7.52 32.60
C GLY A 240 -7.57 -8.75 31.72
N MET A 241 -7.72 -8.53 30.41
CA MET A 241 -7.99 -9.57 29.40
C MET A 241 -6.72 -9.87 28.58
N GLU A 242 -5.58 -10.10 29.26
CA GLU A 242 -4.35 -10.53 28.61
C GLU A 242 -4.50 -11.94 28.04
N GLY A 243 -3.81 -12.19 26.92
CA GLY A 243 -3.79 -13.51 26.28
C GLY A 243 -4.91 -13.74 25.26
N ILE A 244 -5.79 -12.79 25.04
CA ILE A 244 -6.73 -12.83 23.91
C ILE A 244 -5.93 -12.74 22.61
N PRO A 245 -6.11 -13.68 21.63
CA PRO A 245 -5.44 -13.62 20.34
C PRO A 245 -5.80 -12.34 19.57
N VAL A 246 -4.77 -11.64 19.09
CA VAL A 246 -4.91 -10.40 18.30
C VAL A 246 -4.01 -10.49 17.08
N SER A 247 -4.55 -10.22 15.88
CA SER A 247 -3.75 -10.10 14.65
C SER A 247 -3.31 -8.66 14.38
N GLY A 248 -2.37 -8.52 13.45
CA GLY A 248 -1.95 -7.25 12.86
C GLY A 248 -1.27 -7.47 11.53
N GLN A 249 -0.80 -6.41 10.89
CA GLN A 249 0.07 -6.40 9.72
C GLN A 249 0.97 -5.16 9.76
N ASP A 250 1.94 -5.12 8.89
CA ASP A 250 2.95 -4.13 8.56
C ASP A 250 4.33 -4.45 9.14
N GLY A 251 4.42 -5.21 10.23
CA GLY A 251 5.69 -5.54 10.89
C GLY A 251 6.25 -4.38 11.71
N ASP A 252 5.38 -3.55 12.29
CA ASP A 252 5.79 -2.46 13.18
C ASP A 252 6.65 -2.99 14.32
N HIS A 253 7.73 -2.31 14.66
CA HIS A 253 8.66 -2.76 15.71
C HIS A 253 7.95 -3.01 17.04
N ALA A 254 7.01 -2.14 17.41
CA ALA A 254 6.22 -2.31 18.61
C ALA A 254 5.30 -3.55 18.55
N ALA A 255 4.79 -3.90 17.37
CA ALA A 255 3.97 -5.09 17.19
C ALA A 255 4.78 -6.38 17.24
N LEU A 256 5.95 -6.41 16.59
CA LEU A 256 6.87 -7.52 16.66
C LEU A 256 7.30 -7.79 18.11
N ASN A 257 7.57 -6.74 18.90
CA ASN A 257 7.80 -6.86 20.34
C ASN A 257 6.57 -7.43 21.08
N ARG A 258 5.32 -6.97 20.74
CA ARG A 258 4.10 -7.57 21.31
C ARG A 258 3.94 -9.04 20.95
N VAL A 259 4.35 -9.45 19.73
CA VAL A 259 4.38 -10.88 19.36
C VAL A 259 5.39 -11.63 20.24
N ALA A 260 6.58 -11.09 20.48
CA ALA A 260 7.58 -11.68 21.35
C ALA A 260 7.12 -11.74 22.83
N LEU A 261 6.34 -10.76 23.28
CA LEU A 261 5.72 -10.72 24.62
C LEU A 261 4.48 -11.62 24.74
N GLY A 262 3.93 -12.15 23.63
CA GLY A 262 2.71 -12.95 23.61
C GLY A 262 1.41 -12.16 23.74
N THR A 263 1.43 -10.84 23.57
CA THR A 263 0.24 -9.96 23.63
C THR A 263 -0.35 -9.65 22.25
N GLN A 264 0.29 -10.11 21.18
CA GLN A 264 -0.20 -10.15 19.81
C GLN A 264 0.16 -11.49 19.20
N THR A 265 -0.72 -12.12 18.43
CA THR A 265 -0.54 -13.47 17.89
C THR A 265 0.29 -13.48 16.62
N VAL A 266 0.06 -12.48 15.76
CA VAL A 266 0.71 -12.36 14.45
C VAL A 266 0.83 -10.90 14.05
N SER A 267 1.95 -10.54 13.44
CA SER A 267 2.06 -9.38 12.58
C SER A 267 2.41 -9.89 11.16
N VAL A 268 1.55 -9.64 10.19
CA VAL A 268 1.87 -9.98 8.80
C VAL A 268 2.81 -8.90 8.27
N TRP A 269 4.09 -9.23 8.21
CA TRP A 269 5.12 -8.31 7.79
C TRP A 269 5.02 -8.00 6.30
N LYS A 270 4.96 -6.73 6.00
CA LYS A 270 5.03 -6.14 4.67
C LYS A 270 6.33 -5.34 4.60
N ASP A 271 7.35 -5.85 3.89
CA ASP A 271 8.62 -5.16 3.84
C ASP A 271 8.50 -3.85 3.05
N ALA A 272 8.38 -2.75 3.79
CA ALA A 272 8.25 -1.41 3.23
C ALA A 272 9.46 -0.96 2.40
N ARG A 273 10.63 -1.59 2.61
CA ARG A 273 11.84 -1.33 1.82
C ARG A 273 11.66 -1.84 0.40
N ASP A 274 11.11 -3.05 0.24
CA ASP A 274 10.87 -3.64 -1.08
C ASP A 274 9.75 -2.90 -1.82
N LEU A 275 8.68 -2.50 -1.11
CA LEU A 275 7.59 -1.75 -1.72
C LEU A 275 8.05 -0.36 -2.18
N GLY A 276 8.79 0.36 -1.32
CA GLY A 276 9.31 1.68 -1.65
C GLY A 276 10.33 1.65 -2.79
N ALA A 277 11.25 0.66 -2.79
CA ALA A 277 12.19 0.47 -3.89
C ALA A 277 11.47 0.21 -5.21
N ALA A 278 10.50 -0.71 -5.22
CA ALA A 278 9.69 -1.01 -6.40
C ALA A 278 8.92 0.22 -6.90
N ALA A 279 8.39 1.06 -6.01
CA ALA A 279 7.69 2.29 -6.39
C ALA A 279 8.59 3.27 -7.12
N GLY A 280 9.82 3.49 -6.60
CA GLY A 280 10.81 4.35 -7.24
C GLY A 280 11.21 3.84 -8.63
N GLU A 281 11.50 2.54 -8.76
CA GLU A 281 11.84 1.88 -10.03
C GLU A 281 10.70 2.01 -11.05
N ILE A 282 9.47 1.69 -10.65
CA ILE A 282 8.28 1.78 -11.52
C ILE A 282 8.04 3.23 -11.96
N ALA A 283 8.10 4.19 -11.05
CA ALA A 283 7.87 5.59 -11.38
C ALA A 283 8.88 6.11 -12.41
N VAL A 284 10.16 5.76 -12.27
CA VAL A 284 11.21 6.13 -13.23
C VAL A 284 11.00 5.45 -14.59
N ALA A 285 10.65 4.14 -14.61
CA ALA A 285 10.36 3.43 -15.86
C ALA A 285 9.19 4.08 -16.61
N LEU A 286 8.09 4.36 -15.91
CA LEU A 286 6.90 4.98 -16.49
C LEU A 286 7.19 6.41 -17.00
N ALA A 287 7.97 7.20 -16.25
CA ALA A 287 8.41 8.55 -16.69
C ALA A 287 9.22 8.51 -17.99
N ASN A 288 10.00 7.45 -18.19
CA ASN A 288 10.78 7.23 -19.43
C ASN A 288 9.96 6.61 -20.57
N GLY A 289 8.66 6.30 -20.35
CA GLY A 289 7.80 5.62 -21.32
C GLY A 289 8.15 4.13 -21.47
N GLU A 290 8.77 3.54 -20.47
CA GLU A 290 9.13 2.12 -20.40
C GLU A 290 8.04 1.32 -19.69
N GLU A 291 7.97 0.01 -19.97
CA GLU A 291 7.09 -0.90 -19.23
C GLU A 291 7.66 -1.15 -17.82
N ALA A 292 6.78 -1.10 -16.81
CA ALA A 292 7.14 -1.54 -15.47
C ALA A 292 7.29 -3.07 -15.46
N GLY A 293 8.49 -3.56 -15.14
CA GLY A 293 8.77 -5.00 -15.06
C GLY A 293 7.92 -5.70 -14.00
N ASP A 294 7.78 -7.04 -14.10
CA ASP A 294 7.08 -7.89 -13.13
C ASP A 294 5.65 -7.43 -12.80
N SER A 295 4.91 -6.99 -13.82
CA SER A 295 3.52 -6.56 -13.69
C SER A 295 2.53 -7.60 -14.22
N VAL A 296 1.30 -7.53 -13.73
CA VAL A 296 0.17 -8.34 -14.16
C VAL A 296 -1.02 -7.45 -14.51
N GLU A 297 -1.89 -7.93 -15.39
CA GLU A 297 -3.22 -7.35 -15.56
C GLU A 297 -4.11 -7.85 -14.41
N TRP A 298 -4.72 -6.92 -13.69
CA TRP A 298 -5.58 -7.20 -12.56
C TRP A 298 -6.88 -6.40 -12.66
N THR A 299 -8.01 -7.05 -12.35
CA THR A 299 -9.31 -6.39 -12.34
C THR A 299 -9.75 -6.16 -10.89
N SER A 300 -10.02 -4.91 -10.56
CA SER A 300 -10.50 -4.50 -9.25
C SER A 300 -11.92 -5.04 -8.96
N PRO A 301 -12.36 -5.07 -7.72
CA PRO A 301 -13.75 -5.41 -7.38
C PRO A 301 -14.80 -4.48 -8.03
N GLY A 302 -14.46 -3.24 -8.32
CA GLY A 302 -15.32 -2.31 -9.06
C GLY A 302 -15.38 -2.56 -10.57
N GLY A 303 -14.53 -3.47 -11.09
CA GLY A 303 -14.50 -3.89 -12.49
C GLY A 303 -13.52 -3.12 -13.36
N THR A 304 -12.65 -2.29 -12.79
CA THR A 304 -11.60 -1.58 -13.52
C THR A 304 -10.39 -2.50 -13.71
N THR A 305 -9.96 -2.69 -14.96
CA THR A 305 -8.76 -3.46 -15.28
C THR A 305 -7.55 -2.55 -15.28
N MET A 306 -6.52 -2.89 -14.50
CA MET A 306 -5.33 -2.10 -14.24
C MET A 306 -4.07 -2.94 -14.40
N THR A 307 -2.95 -2.29 -14.69
CA THR A 307 -1.63 -2.91 -14.53
C THR A 307 -1.25 -2.86 -13.04
N ALA A 308 -0.85 -4.00 -12.48
CA ALA A 308 -0.56 -4.10 -11.06
C ALA A 308 0.69 -4.94 -10.77
N ARG A 309 1.30 -4.71 -9.61
CA ARG A 309 2.33 -5.57 -9.01
C ARG A 309 1.99 -5.82 -7.56
N PHE A 310 1.99 -7.09 -7.17
CA PHE A 310 1.72 -7.52 -5.81
C PHE A 310 2.99 -8.13 -5.20
N LEU A 311 3.37 -7.65 -4.02
CA LEU A 311 4.46 -8.20 -3.25
C LEU A 311 3.92 -9.26 -2.28
N GLU A 312 4.80 -10.21 -1.93
CA GLU A 312 4.47 -11.31 -1.02
C GLU A 312 4.59 -10.86 0.45
N PRO A 313 3.53 -10.98 1.26
CA PRO A 313 3.60 -10.73 2.70
C PRO A 313 4.12 -11.95 3.47
N VAL A 314 4.66 -11.75 4.66
CA VAL A 314 5.19 -12.81 5.53
C VAL A 314 4.49 -12.80 6.89
N PRO A 315 3.78 -13.87 7.32
CA PRO A 315 3.19 -13.92 8.64
C PRO A 315 4.29 -14.16 9.69
N VAL A 316 4.44 -13.22 10.62
CA VAL A 316 5.40 -13.30 11.72
C VAL A 316 4.68 -13.61 13.03
N THR A 317 4.99 -14.76 13.61
CA THR A 317 4.44 -15.26 14.86
C THR A 317 5.59 -15.54 15.85
N ALA A 318 5.29 -15.96 17.06
CA ALA A 318 6.30 -16.36 18.04
C ALA A 318 7.25 -17.47 17.52
N ASP A 319 6.80 -18.28 16.56
CA ASP A 319 7.60 -19.42 16.05
C ASP A 319 8.69 -19.02 15.05
N ASN A 320 8.61 -17.81 14.45
CA ASN A 320 9.52 -17.38 13.37
C ASN A 320 10.02 -15.94 13.48
N LEU A 321 10.06 -15.36 14.68
CA LEU A 321 10.54 -13.99 14.92
C LEU A 321 11.95 -13.70 14.39
N THR A 322 12.79 -14.73 14.23
CA THR A 322 14.14 -14.58 13.68
C THR A 322 14.12 -14.03 12.24
N VAL A 323 13.06 -14.26 11.47
CA VAL A 323 12.98 -13.83 10.07
C VAL A 323 13.14 -12.32 9.92
N VAL A 324 12.55 -11.52 10.82
CA VAL A 324 12.64 -10.05 10.77
C VAL A 324 13.98 -9.53 11.33
N VAL A 325 14.63 -10.28 12.22
CA VAL A 325 15.99 -9.97 12.71
C VAL A 325 17.02 -10.28 11.63
N ASP A 326 16.94 -11.45 11.01
CA ASP A 326 17.84 -11.90 9.95
C ASP A 326 17.76 -11.00 8.71
N ALA A 327 16.56 -10.48 8.42
CA ALA A 327 16.34 -9.47 7.36
C ALA A 327 16.84 -8.06 7.73
N GLY A 328 17.31 -7.85 8.96
CA GLY A 328 17.73 -6.52 9.44
C GLY A 328 16.59 -5.51 9.55
N TRP A 329 15.33 -6.00 9.67
CA TRP A 329 14.15 -5.15 9.83
C TRP A 329 14.07 -4.55 11.24
N ILE A 330 14.34 -5.36 12.25
CA ILE A 330 14.39 -4.97 13.66
C ILE A 330 15.64 -5.55 14.32
N THR A 331 16.23 -4.84 15.28
CA THR A 331 17.32 -5.40 16.06
C THR A 331 16.78 -6.40 17.11
N GLN A 332 17.56 -7.43 17.44
CA GLN A 332 17.17 -8.39 18.48
C GLN A 332 16.92 -7.67 19.82
N GLU A 333 17.70 -6.65 20.17
CA GLU A 333 17.52 -5.86 21.38
C GLU A 333 16.14 -5.19 21.45
N ALA A 334 15.71 -4.53 20.35
CA ALA A 334 14.42 -3.89 20.27
C ALA A 334 13.27 -4.91 20.27
N LEU A 335 13.41 -6.00 19.51
CA LEU A 335 12.43 -7.08 19.47
C LEU A 335 12.19 -7.70 20.85
N CYS A 336 13.25 -7.92 21.62
CA CYS A 336 13.20 -8.64 22.89
C CYS A 336 13.04 -7.73 24.12
N GLN A 337 12.74 -6.46 23.92
CA GLN A 337 12.58 -5.53 25.03
C GLN A 337 11.46 -5.99 25.99
N GLY A 338 11.83 -6.21 27.29
CA GLY A 338 10.87 -6.63 28.33
C GLY A 338 10.47 -8.10 28.28
N VAL A 339 10.97 -8.87 27.32
CA VAL A 339 10.69 -10.31 27.20
C VAL A 339 11.51 -11.09 28.21
N THR A 340 10.85 -11.94 29.00
CA THR A 340 11.48 -12.90 29.91
C THR A 340 10.97 -14.30 29.56
N ASP A 341 11.87 -15.27 29.37
CA ASP A 341 11.51 -16.63 28.97
C ASP A 341 10.67 -16.69 27.67
N GLY A 342 11.01 -15.83 26.71
CA GLY A 342 10.27 -15.67 25.46
C GLY A 342 10.67 -16.69 24.37
N PRO A 343 10.05 -16.57 23.18
CA PRO A 343 10.42 -17.35 22.01
C PRO A 343 11.80 -16.95 21.47
N ALA A 344 12.41 -17.78 20.62
CA ALA A 344 13.61 -17.38 19.89
C ALA A 344 13.31 -16.14 19.03
N PRO A 345 14.20 -15.13 18.93
CA PRO A 345 15.57 -15.09 19.46
C PRO A 345 15.68 -14.47 20.87
N CYS A 346 14.60 -14.38 21.65
CA CYS A 346 14.53 -13.66 22.92
C CYS A 346 14.79 -14.55 24.17
N ASN A 347 15.25 -15.78 24.00
CA ASN A 347 15.57 -16.73 25.08
C ASN A 347 17.08 -16.90 25.27
#